data_464426a9923bb7bfa57f12987a5aac05
#
_entry.id   464426a9923bb7bfa57f12987a5aac05
#
_cell.length_a   1.000
_cell.length_b   1.000
_cell.length_c   1.000
_cell.angle_alpha   90.00
_cell.angle_beta   90.00
_cell.angle_gamma   90.00
#
_symmetry.space_group_name_H-M   'P 1'
#
loop_
_entity.id
_entity.type
_entity.pdbx_description
1 polymer ?
#
loop_
_entity_poly.entity_id
_entity_poly.type
_entity_poly.pdbx_seq_one_letter_code
_entity_poly.pdbx_strand_id
1 'polypeptide(L)'
;DSFTWLMAMPSQPMNAVWTFRTWAVRMVGEAFNNVIPAASMGGEPVKAVLLKKHYGVGYREAAASLILAKTINMVSLCLFLVIGFGLVIASEVLTPSAKGVAAVGLFTIVLSTYLFFAVQRYRMTSLTGTWLSRQRFAGRINDVLHHIHDMDERLVAFYTQYRGRMFWAVMLAFANWVLGAVEVYYAMMFLGHPVSWM
;
A
#
# COMPACT_ATOMS: atom_id res chain seq x y z
N ASP A 1 -9.94 3.32 -3.35
CA ASP A 1 -9.24 2.35 -2.47
C ASP A 1 -9.78 0.92 -2.54
N SER A 2 -11.09 0.66 -2.33
CA SER A 2 -11.64 -0.73 -2.34
C SER A 2 -11.51 -1.39 -3.72
N PHE A 3 -11.73 -0.64 -4.79
CA PHE A 3 -11.53 -1.11 -6.15
C PHE A 3 -10.05 -1.36 -6.46
N THR A 4 -9.15 -0.49 -5.98
CA THR A 4 -7.69 -0.69 -6.08
C THR A 4 -7.28 -1.98 -5.38
N TRP A 5 -7.85 -2.26 -4.20
CA TRP A 5 -7.60 -3.53 -3.50
C TRP A 5 -8.16 -4.74 -4.27
N LEU A 6 -9.35 -4.64 -4.87
CA LEU A 6 -9.88 -5.72 -5.74
C LEU A 6 -8.95 -5.99 -6.93
N MET A 7 -8.33 -4.94 -7.51
CA MET A 7 -7.34 -5.11 -8.57
C MET A 7 -6.11 -5.89 -8.10
N ALA A 8 -5.76 -5.83 -6.82
CA ALA A 8 -4.68 -6.60 -6.21
C ALA A 8 -5.05 -8.09 -5.93
N MET A 9 -6.29 -8.51 -6.23
CA MET A 9 -6.75 -9.90 -6.13
C MET A 9 -7.01 -10.47 -7.53
N PRO A 10 -5.99 -11.02 -8.23
CA PRO A 10 -6.13 -11.48 -9.62
C PRO A 10 -7.08 -12.68 -9.79
N SER A 11 -7.27 -13.48 -8.75
CA SER A 11 -8.18 -14.64 -8.75
C SER A 11 -9.65 -14.24 -8.69
N GLN A 12 -9.98 -13.01 -8.29
CA GLN A 12 -11.35 -12.57 -8.12
C GLN A 12 -11.84 -11.78 -9.35
N PRO A 13 -13.10 -11.98 -9.76
CA PRO A 13 -13.65 -11.26 -10.90
C PRO A 13 -13.86 -9.78 -10.56
N MET A 14 -13.52 -8.90 -11.50
CA MET A 14 -13.73 -7.45 -11.39
C MET A 14 -15.19 -7.11 -11.73
N ASN A 15 -16.09 -7.26 -10.77
CA ASN A 15 -17.50 -6.95 -10.91
C ASN A 15 -18.03 -6.14 -9.70
N ALA A 16 -19.22 -5.57 -9.84
CA ALA A 16 -19.84 -4.75 -8.80
C ALA A 16 -20.03 -5.51 -7.48
N VAL A 17 -20.32 -6.81 -7.54
CA VAL A 17 -20.50 -7.66 -6.36
C VAL A 17 -19.21 -7.77 -5.55
N TRP A 18 -18.08 -8.04 -6.21
CA TRP A 18 -16.79 -8.11 -5.54
C TRP A 18 -16.29 -6.75 -5.08
N THR A 19 -16.58 -5.68 -5.82
CA THR A 19 -16.30 -4.31 -5.38
C THR A 19 -17.04 -3.99 -4.08
N PHE A 20 -18.32 -4.37 -3.97
CA PHE A 20 -19.09 -4.19 -2.74
C PHE A 20 -18.56 -5.05 -1.59
N ARG A 21 -18.18 -6.32 -1.85
CA ARG A 21 -17.60 -7.22 -0.84
C ARG A 21 -16.28 -6.68 -0.28
N THR A 22 -15.37 -6.24 -1.15
CA THR A 22 -14.10 -5.64 -0.72
C THR A 22 -14.32 -4.32 0.02
N TRP A 23 -15.31 -3.51 -0.39
CA TRP A 23 -15.69 -2.30 0.32
C TRP A 23 -16.20 -2.63 1.73
N ALA A 24 -17.12 -3.58 1.88
CA ALA A 24 -17.67 -3.97 3.17
C ALA A 24 -16.59 -4.50 4.13
N VAL A 25 -15.73 -5.42 3.64
CA VAL A 25 -14.61 -5.95 4.43
C VAL A 25 -13.63 -4.84 4.83
N ARG A 26 -13.38 -3.89 3.92
CA ARG A 26 -12.53 -2.74 4.20
C ARG A 26 -13.12 -1.85 5.29
N MET A 27 -14.41 -1.52 5.23
CA MET A 27 -15.06 -0.69 6.26
C MET A 27 -14.94 -1.30 7.66
N VAL A 28 -15.16 -2.62 7.78
CA VAL A 28 -14.95 -3.32 9.05
C VAL A 28 -13.48 -3.26 9.48
N GLY A 29 -12.54 -3.53 8.58
CA GLY A 29 -11.11 -3.45 8.89
C GLY A 29 -10.68 -2.05 9.33
N GLU A 30 -11.15 -0.99 8.69
CA GLU A 30 -10.85 0.39 9.09
C GLU A 30 -11.44 0.74 10.45
N ALA A 31 -12.64 0.25 10.78
CA ALA A 31 -13.19 0.39 12.12
C ALA A 31 -12.27 -0.24 13.18
N PHE A 32 -11.74 -1.44 12.91
CA PHE A 32 -10.75 -2.07 13.80
C PHE A 32 -9.42 -1.31 13.86
N ASN A 33 -8.96 -0.73 12.77
CA ASN A 33 -7.76 0.12 12.77
C ASN A 33 -7.90 1.33 13.70
N ASN A 34 -9.12 1.88 13.83
CA ASN A 34 -9.39 3.01 14.71
C ASN A 34 -9.49 2.62 16.19
N VAL A 35 -9.86 1.37 16.50
CA VAL A 35 -10.04 0.87 17.87
C VAL A 35 -8.75 0.25 18.41
N ILE A 36 -7.98 -0.44 17.57
CA ILE A 36 -6.74 -1.13 17.97
C ILE A 36 -5.55 -0.21 17.67
N PRO A 37 -4.81 0.27 18.68
CA PRO A 37 -3.67 1.17 18.49
C PRO A 37 -2.41 0.41 18.00
N ALA A 38 -2.50 -0.25 16.85
CA ALA A 38 -1.43 -1.02 16.22
C ALA A 38 -0.92 -0.34 14.95
N ALA A 39 -0.64 0.96 15.00
CA ALA A 39 -0.14 1.76 13.88
C ALA A 39 -0.95 1.58 12.58
N SER A 40 -2.28 1.57 12.68
CA SER A 40 -3.22 1.33 11.57
C SER A 40 -3.05 -0.04 10.87
N MET A 41 -2.52 -1.04 11.57
CA MET A 41 -2.39 -2.41 11.08
C MET A 41 -3.29 -3.42 11.78
N GLY A 42 -4.05 -3.00 12.83
CA GLY A 42 -4.94 -3.90 13.59
C GLY A 42 -6.09 -4.49 12.78
N GLY A 43 -6.54 -3.79 11.75
CA GLY A 43 -7.61 -4.25 10.85
C GLY A 43 -7.16 -5.19 9.73
N GLU A 44 -5.87 -5.28 9.42
CA GLU A 44 -5.40 -6.11 8.31
C GLU A 44 -5.64 -7.62 8.55
N PRO A 45 -5.33 -8.17 9.73
CA PRO A 45 -5.71 -9.55 10.05
C PRO A 45 -7.22 -9.77 10.00
N VAL A 46 -8.03 -8.79 10.44
CA VAL A 46 -9.49 -8.87 10.42
C VAL A 46 -10.00 -8.95 8.97
N LYS A 47 -9.46 -8.15 8.06
CA LYS A 47 -9.78 -8.19 6.62
C LYS A 47 -9.49 -9.59 6.04
N ALA A 48 -8.34 -10.19 6.37
CA ALA A 48 -7.98 -11.52 5.91
C ALA A 48 -8.92 -12.62 6.46
N VAL A 49 -9.29 -12.54 7.73
CA VAL A 49 -10.24 -13.47 8.38
C VAL A 49 -11.63 -13.36 7.73
N LEU A 50 -12.12 -12.14 7.51
CA LEU A 50 -13.43 -11.89 6.89
C LEU A 50 -13.49 -12.40 5.45
N LEU A 51 -12.43 -12.15 4.65
CA LEU A 51 -12.33 -12.67 3.28
C LEU A 51 -12.41 -14.20 3.26
N LYS A 52 -11.70 -14.87 4.18
CA LYS A 52 -11.75 -16.33 4.24
C LYS A 52 -13.10 -16.84 4.72
N LYS A 53 -13.63 -16.29 5.82
CA LYS A 53 -14.84 -16.78 6.48
C LYS A 53 -16.08 -16.61 5.62
N HIS A 54 -16.23 -15.46 4.94
CA HIS A 54 -17.45 -15.13 4.21
C HIS A 54 -17.36 -15.38 2.71
N TYR A 55 -16.16 -15.40 2.13
CA TYR A 55 -16.00 -15.46 0.68
C TYR A 55 -15.06 -16.59 0.22
N GLY A 56 -14.51 -17.40 1.14
CA GLY A 56 -13.67 -18.54 0.79
C GLY A 56 -12.26 -18.19 0.27
N VAL A 57 -11.86 -16.92 0.31
CA VAL A 57 -10.53 -16.50 -0.12
C VAL A 57 -9.47 -17.01 0.86
N GLY A 58 -8.46 -17.72 0.37
CA GLY A 58 -7.40 -18.27 1.21
C GLY A 58 -6.63 -17.20 1.98
N TYR A 59 -6.20 -17.49 3.22
CA TYR A 59 -5.43 -16.51 4.03
C TYR A 59 -4.18 -16.00 3.33
N ARG A 60 -3.45 -16.86 2.62
CA ARG A 60 -2.24 -16.48 1.87
C ARG A 60 -2.54 -15.49 0.76
N GLU A 61 -3.64 -15.71 0.04
CA GLU A 61 -4.10 -14.83 -1.01
C GLU A 61 -4.59 -13.50 -0.45
N ALA A 62 -5.38 -13.53 0.62
CA ALA A 62 -5.85 -12.34 1.31
C ALA A 62 -4.67 -11.49 1.82
N ALA A 63 -3.70 -12.11 2.49
CA ALA A 63 -2.51 -11.40 2.98
C ALA A 63 -1.68 -10.81 1.84
N ALA A 64 -1.43 -11.57 0.77
CA ALA A 64 -0.71 -11.08 -0.41
C ALA A 64 -1.43 -9.89 -1.05
N SER A 65 -2.76 -9.94 -1.17
CA SER A 65 -3.55 -8.83 -1.73
C SER A 65 -3.50 -7.57 -0.87
N LEU A 66 -3.48 -7.71 0.46
CA LEU A 66 -3.34 -6.59 1.39
C LEU A 66 -1.96 -5.92 1.27
N ILE A 67 -0.89 -6.72 1.20
CA ILE A 67 0.48 -6.23 0.98
C ILE A 67 0.56 -5.50 -0.36
N LEU A 68 0.03 -6.10 -1.44
CA LEU A 68 -0.01 -5.49 -2.77
C LEU A 68 -0.77 -4.16 -2.77
N ALA A 69 -1.93 -4.10 -2.13
CA ALA A 69 -2.72 -2.87 -2.04
C ALA A 69 -1.95 -1.76 -1.31
N LYS A 70 -1.27 -2.08 -0.20
CA LYS A 70 -0.40 -1.13 0.52
C LYS A 70 0.77 -0.66 -0.34
N THR A 71 1.40 -1.58 -1.06
CA THR A 71 2.49 -1.30 -1.98
C THR A 71 2.07 -0.36 -3.11
N ILE A 72 0.94 -0.63 -3.75
CA ILE A 72 0.35 0.22 -4.79
C ILE A 72 0.10 1.63 -4.24
N ASN A 73 -0.47 1.72 -3.03
CA ASN A 73 -0.72 3.00 -2.39
C ASN A 73 0.57 3.77 -2.08
N MET A 74 1.64 3.09 -1.62
CA MET A 74 2.95 3.71 -1.38
C MET A 74 3.59 4.25 -2.66
N VAL A 75 3.55 3.47 -3.76
CA VAL A 75 4.05 3.93 -5.07
C VAL A 75 3.29 5.16 -5.54
N SER A 76 1.97 5.13 -5.44
CA SER A 76 1.11 6.25 -5.83
C SER A 76 1.35 7.50 -4.98
N LEU A 77 1.59 7.32 -3.67
CA LEU A 77 1.99 8.41 -2.77
C LEU A 77 3.33 9.01 -3.19
N CYS A 78 4.34 8.18 -3.49
CA CYS A 78 5.64 8.67 -3.96
C CYS A 78 5.50 9.47 -5.26
N LEU A 79 4.71 8.99 -6.22
CA LEU A 79 4.43 9.72 -7.47
C LEU A 79 3.74 11.07 -7.19
N PHE A 80 2.72 11.06 -6.33
CA PHE A 80 2.01 12.28 -5.93
C PHE A 80 2.95 13.30 -5.28
N LEU A 81 3.79 12.86 -4.34
CA LEU A 81 4.74 13.73 -3.66
C LEU A 81 5.84 14.26 -4.60
N VAL A 82 6.35 13.45 -5.53
CA VAL A 82 7.36 13.89 -6.52
C VAL A 82 6.77 14.96 -7.44
N ILE A 83 5.56 14.74 -7.96
CA ILE A 83 4.88 15.71 -8.83
C ILE A 83 4.56 16.98 -8.02
N GLY A 84 3.99 16.85 -6.83
CA GLY A 84 3.67 17.98 -5.96
C GLY A 84 4.91 18.79 -5.59
N PHE A 85 6.03 18.14 -5.27
CA PHE A 85 7.29 18.82 -4.99
C PHE A 85 7.85 19.53 -6.22
N GLY A 86 7.71 18.94 -7.42
CA GLY A 86 8.08 19.60 -8.68
C GLY A 86 7.31 20.91 -8.89
N LEU A 87 6.00 20.92 -8.59
CA LEU A 87 5.18 22.14 -8.65
C LEU A 87 5.63 23.17 -7.60
N VAL A 88 5.95 22.73 -6.39
CA VAL A 88 6.42 23.60 -5.30
C VAL A 88 7.78 24.24 -5.61
N ILE A 89 8.72 23.49 -6.23
CA ILE A 89 10.00 24.06 -6.66
C ILE A 89 9.80 25.17 -7.71
N ALA A 90 8.88 24.93 -8.64
CA ALA A 90 8.57 25.90 -9.70
C ALA A 90 7.86 27.15 -9.18
N SER A 91 7.27 27.09 -7.99
CA SER A 91 6.63 28.23 -7.34
C SER A 91 7.59 28.99 -6.43
N GLU A 92 7.34 30.30 -6.23
CA GLU A 92 8.09 31.14 -5.30
C GLU A 92 7.51 31.17 -3.87
N VAL A 93 6.53 30.30 -3.59
CA VAL A 93 5.77 30.30 -2.32
C VAL A 93 6.64 29.90 -1.12
N LEU A 94 7.59 28.98 -1.30
CA LEU A 94 8.44 28.50 -0.22
C LEU A 94 9.83 29.13 -0.22
N THR A 95 10.33 29.40 0.99
CA THR A 95 11.72 29.84 1.19
C THR A 95 12.71 28.76 0.77
N PRO A 96 13.95 29.11 0.35
CA PRO A 96 14.97 28.13 -0.03
C PRO A 96 15.24 27.06 1.04
N SER A 97 15.23 27.46 2.32
CA SER A 97 15.40 26.55 3.45
C SER A 97 14.25 25.54 3.56
N ALA A 98 13.00 25.98 3.40
CA ALA A 98 11.84 25.12 3.43
C ALA A 98 11.83 24.12 2.24
N LYS A 99 12.24 24.58 1.04
CA LYS A 99 12.43 23.70 -0.13
C LYS A 99 13.49 22.62 0.16
N GLY A 100 14.59 22.98 0.84
CA GLY A 100 15.63 22.03 1.24
C GLY A 100 15.11 20.94 2.20
N VAL A 101 14.37 21.33 3.24
CA VAL A 101 13.78 20.37 4.20
C VAL A 101 12.77 19.44 3.49
N ALA A 102 11.92 20.00 2.63
CA ALA A 102 10.96 19.21 1.85
C ALA A 102 11.67 18.22 0.90
N ALA A 103 12.78 18.62 0.27
CA ALA A 103 13.59 17.76 -0.59
C ALA A 103 14.18 16.58 0.18
N VAL A 104 14.73 16.81 1.38
CA VAL A 104 15.28 15.75 2.23
C VAL A 104 14.16 14.78 2.67
N GLY A 105 13.00 15.30 3.07
CA GLY A 105 11.84 14.49 3.44
C GLY A 105 11.37 13.61 2.27
N LEU A 106 11.22 14.19 1.08
CA LEU A 106 10.84 13.47 -0.13
C LEU A 106 11.87 12.39 -0.48
N PHE A 107 13.16 12.73 -0.47
CA PHE A 107 14.22 11.77 -0.73
C PHE A 107 14.17 10.59 0.22
N THR A 108 13.95 10.84 1.51
CA THR A 108 13.84 9.79 2.54
C THR A 108 12.66 8.86 2.27
N ILE A 109 11.49 9.39 1.89
CA ILE A 109 10.30 8.60 1.57
C ILE A 109 10.52 7.75 0.31
N VAL A 110 11.04 8.35 -0.74
CA VAL A 110 11.33 7.66 -2.01
C VAL A 110 12.38 6.57 -1.80
N LEU A 111 13.45 6.87 -1.08
CA LEU A 111 14.51 5.91 -0.75
C LEU A 111 13.97 4.75 0.09
N SER A 112 13.17 5.03 1.13
CA SER A 112 12.55 3.99 1.96
C SER A 112 11.64 3.08 1.14
N THR A 113 10.85 3.66 0.24
CA THR A 113 9.98 2.91 -0.67
C THR A 113 10.81 2.07 -1.64
N TYR A 114 11.86 2.62 -2.22
CA TYR A 114 12.78 1.89 -3.09
C TYR A 114 13.45 0.71 -2.37
N LEU A 115 13.96 0.94 -1.15
CA LEU A 115 14.59 -0.11 -0.33
C LEU A 115 13.57 -1.21 0.01
N PHE A 116 12.34 -0.86 0.35
CA PHE A 116 11.27 -1.82 0.59
C PHE A 116 11.02 -2.72 -0.63
N PHE A 117 10.94 -2.13 -1.83
CA PHE A 117 10.82 -2.90 -3.08
C PHE A 117 12.06 -3.72 -3.41
N ALA A 118 13.25 -3.18 -3.16
CA ALA A 118 14.50 -3.90 -3.38
C ALA A 118 14.56 -5.14 -2.49
N VAL A 119 14.19 -5.01 -1.20
CA VAL A 119 14.10 -6.15 -0.28
C VAL A 119 13.11 -7.20 -0.77
N GLN A 120 11.91 -6.78 -1.23
CA GLN A 120 10.93 -7.70 -1.81
C GLN A 120 11.44 -8.39 -3.08
N ARG A 121 12.10 -7.64 -3.98
CA ARG A 121 12.58 -8.17 -5.27
C ARG A 121 13.76 -9.13 -5.11
N TYR A 122 14.68 -8.83 -4.23
CA TYR A 122 15.90 -9.64 -4.03
C TYR A 122 15.68 -10.84 -3.11
N ARG A 123 14.45 -11.14 -2.71
CA ARG A 123 14.12 -12.30 -1.85
C ARG A 123 15.01 -12.35 -0.60
N MET A 124 15.33 -11.20 0.00
CA MET A 124 16.20 -11.18 1.19
C MET A 124 15.62 -11.96 2.36
N THR A 125 14.32 -12.21 2.37
CA THR A 125 13.64 -13.16 3.27
C THR A 125 14.19 -14.57 3.17
N SER A 126 14.66 -15.01 1.99
CA SER A 126 15.32 -16.32 1.84
C SER A 126 16.73 -16.36 2.45
N LEU A 127 17.45 -15.24 2.46
CA LEU A 127 18.78 -15.14 3.04
C LEU A 127 18.73 -15.14 4.57
N THR A 128 17.74 -14.47 5.17
CA THR A 128 17.49 -14.55 6.62
C THR A 128 17.05 -15.95 7.04
N GLY A 129 16.30 -16.65 6.20
CA GLY A 129 15.87 -18.02 6.43
C GLY A 129 17.03 -19.01 6.50
N THR A 130 18.01 -18.91 5.60
CA THR A 130 19.21 -19.76 5.61
C THR A 130 20.16 -19.47 6.78
N TRP A 131 20.18 -18.22 7.27
CA TRP A 131 20.94 -17.87 8.47
C TRP A 131 20.26 -18.34 9.76
N LEU A 132 18.92 -18.22 9.85
CA LEU A 132 18.14 -18.66 11.02
C LEU A 132 17.99 -20.18 11.11
N SER A 133 17.96 -20.91 9.97
CA SER A 133 17.88 -22.38 9.94
C SER A 133 19.11 -23.08 10.49
N ARG A 134 20.22 -22.35 10.67
CA ARG A 134 21.42 -22.84 11.37
C ARG A 134 21.27 -22.89 12.90
N GLN A 135 20.23 -22.29 13.46
CA GLN A 135 19.98 -22.34 14.89
C GLN A 135 18.88 -23.38 15.20
N ARG A 136 19.04 -24.06 16.32
CA ARG A 136 18.33 -25.24 16.85
C ARG A 136 16.77 -25.18 16.95
N PHE A 137 16.11 -24.17 16.33
CA PHE A 137 14.66 -23.98 16.32
C PHE A 137 14.00 -24.29 14.95
N ALA A 138 14.63 -25.12 14.13
CA ALA A 138 14.35 -25.29 12.71
C ALA A 138 12.93 -25.80 12.35
N GLY A 139 12.22 -26.52 13.20
CA GLY A 139 10.96 -27.15 12.81
C GLY A 139 9.78 -26.19 12.64
N ARG A 140 9.54 -25.28 13.60
CA ARG A 140 8.45 -24.31 13.53
C ARG A 140 8.73 -23.13 12.60
N ILE A 141 10.00 -22.81 12.43
CA ILE A 141 10.45 -21.70 11.57
C ILE A 141 10.33 -22.08 10.09
N ASN A 142 10.55 -23.35 9.77
CA ASN A 142 10.47 -23.83 8.38
C ASN A 142 9.06 -23.69 7.79
N ASP A 143 8.01 -23.95 8.56
CA ASP A 143 6.62 -23.75 8.12
C ASP A 143 6.31 -22.25 7.88
N VAL A 144 6.82 -21.37 8.74
CA VAL A 144 6.66 -19.93 8.59
C VAL A 144 7.42 -19.42 7.34
N LEU A 145 8.64 -19.92 7.13
CA LEU A 145 9.47 -19.58 5.97
C LEU A 145 8.86 -20.04 4.65
N HIS A 146 8.27 -21.23 4.59
CA HIS A 146 7.51 -21.69 3.42
C HIS A 146 6.33 -20.78 3.13
N HIS A 147 5.61 -20.33 4.15
CA HIS A 147 4.48 -19.41 3.98
C HIS A 147 4.91 -18.04 3.44
N ILE A 148 6.05 -17.53 3.90
CA ILE A 148 6.63 -16.26 3.43
C ILE A 148 7.11 -16.42 1.97
N HIS A 149 7.73 -17.54 1.64
CA HIS A 149 8.22 -17.81 0.28
C HIS A 149 7.08 -17.87 -0.74
N ASP A 150 5.98 -18.57 -0.42
CA ASP A 150 4.77 -18.62 -1.26
C ASP A 150 4.15 -17.23 -1.46
N MET A 151 4.24 -16.35 -0.45
CA MET A 151 3.76 -14.97 -0.56
C MET A 151 4.66 -14.14 -1.48
N ASP A 152 5.97 -14.25 -1.36
CA ASP A 152 6.94 -13.56 -2.22
C ASP A 152 6.78 -13.97 -3.69
N GLU A 153 6.55 -15.26 -3.98
CA GLU A 153 6.29 -15.73 -5.35
C GLU A 153 5.01 -15.12 -5.94
N ARG A 154 3.95 -15.00 -5.15
CA ARG A 154 2.70 -14.39 -5.60
C ARG A 154 2.85 -12.89 -5.85
N LEU A 155 3.62 -12.19 -5.04
CA LEU A 155 3.95 -10.78 -5.23
C LEU A 155 4.73 -10.58 -6.54
N VAL A 156 5.79 -11.37 -6.75
CA VAL A 156 6.60 -11.31 -7.98
C VAL A 156 5.77 -11.68 -9.21
N ALA A 157 4.94 -12.71 -9.13
CA ALA A 157 4.04 -13.11 -10.21
C ALA A 157 3.05 -11.98 -10.56
N PHE A 158 2.50 -11.28 -9.57
CA PHE A 158 1.62 -10.15 -9.82
C PHE A 158 2.32 -9.01 -10.57
N TYR A 159 3.54 -8.65 -10.17
CA TYR A 159 4.32 -7.60 -10.83
C TYR A 159 4.73 -7.95 -12.27
N THR A 160 4.91 -9.24 -12.55
CA THR A 160 5.39 -9.70 -13.87
C THR A 160 4.25 -10.06 -14.83
N GLN A 161 3.20 -10.74 -14.35
CA GLN A 161 2.11 -11.26 -15.17
C GLN A 161 0.95 -10.28 -15.32
N TYR A 162 0.66 -9.45 -14.29
CA TYR A 162 -0.50 -8.57 -14.28
C TYR A 162 -0.12 -7.07 -14.36
N ARG A 163 0.88 -6.74 -15.19
CA ARG A 163 1.39 -5.36 -15.34
C ARG A 163 0.31 -4.33 -15.67
N GLY A 164 -0.66 -4.70 -16.50
CA GLY A 164 -1.77 -3.81 -16.85
C GLY A 164 -2.68 -3.50 -15.65
N ARG A 165 -3.02 -4.52 -14.86
CA ARG A 165 -3.81 -4.33 -13.63
C ARG A 165 -3.06 -3.47 -12.61
N MET A 166 -1.74 -3.69 -12.48
CA MET A 166 -0.89 -2.91 -11.59
C MET A 166 -0.83 -1.44 -12.02
N PHE A 167 -0.63 -1.17 -13.32
CA PHE A 167 -0.61 0.20 -13.84
C PHE A 167 -1.92 0.94 -13.53
N TRP A 168 -3.06 0.33 -13.85
CA TRP A 168 -4.36 0.94 -13.57
C TRP A 168 -4.65 1.09 -12.08
N ALA A 169 -4.21 0.14 -11.25
CA ALA A 169 -4.33 0.24 -9.81
C ALA A 169 -3.52 1.41 -9.24
N VAL A 170 -2.29 1.63 -9.75
CA VAL A 170 -1.45 2.78 -9.37
C VAL A 170 -2.08 4.09 -9.83
N MET A 171 -2.59 4.16 -11.07
CA MET A 171 -3.27 5.36 -11.57
C MET A 171 -4.52 5.72 -10.76
N LEU A 172 -5.31 4.71 -10.40
CA LEU A 172 -6.49 4.91 -9.58
C LEU A 172 -6.14 5.34 -8.14
N ALA A 173 -5.09 4.75 -7.56
CA ALA A 173 -4.59 5.18 -6.26
C ALA A 173 -3.99 6.59 -6.30
N PHE A 174 -3.31 6.95 -7.39
CA PHE A 174 -2.83 8.32 -7.61
C PHE A 174 -4.00 9.32 -7.71
N ALA A 175 -5.03 8.99 -8.49
CA ALA A 175 -6.24 9.83 -8.55
C ALA A 175 -6.89 10.01 -7.17
N ASN A 176 -6.86 8.99 -6.32
CA ASN A 176 -7.36 9.08 -4.95
C ASN A 176 -6.53 10.08 -4.10
N TRP A 177 -5.21 10.14 -4.25
CA TRP A 177 -4.36 11.14 -3.60
C TRP A 177 -4.66 12.57 -4.09
N VAL A 178 -4.88 12.74 -5.39
CA VAL A 178 -5.29 14.04 -5.97
C VAL A 178 -6.66 14.47 -5.41
N LEU A 179 -7.62 13.54 -5.35
CA LEU A 179 -8.95 13.84 -4.76
C LEU A 179 -8.83 14.23 -3.28
N GLY A 180 -7.95 13.58 -2.51
CA GLY A 180 -7.67 13.96 -1.13
C GLY A 180 -7.13 15.38 -1.01
N ALA A 181 -6.23 15.81 -1.91
CA ALA A 181 -5.76 17.19 -1.94
C ALA A 181 -6.88 18.19 -2.27
N VAL A 182 -7.78 17.83 -3.19
CA VAL A 182 -8.97 18.63 -3.53
C VAL A 182 -9.93 18.72 -2.34
N GLU A 183 -10.12 17.63 -1.61
CA GLU A 183 -10.93 17.59 -0.38
C GLU A 183 -10.40 18.57 0.67
N VAL A 184 -9.07 18.54 0.91
CA VAL A 184 -8.42 19.48 1.84
C VAL A 184 -8.60 20.94 1.38
N TYR A 185 -8.46 21.20 0.08
CA TYR A 185 -8.69 22.53 -0.47
C TYR A 185 -10.10 23.05 -0.17
N TYR A 186 -11.12 22.27 -0.46
CA TYR A 186 -12.50 22.67 -0.17
C TYR A 186 -12.77 22.80 1.34
N ALA A 187 -12.22 21.90 2.16
CA ALA A 187 -12.34 22.00 3.59
C ALA A 187 -11.77 23.33 4.14
N MET A 188 -10.59 23.76 3.67
CA MET A 188 -9.98 25.03 4.03
C MET A 188 -10.85 26.22 3.56
N MET A 189 -11.39 26.14 2.34
CA MET A 189 -12.28 27.17 1.82
C MET A 189 -13.55 27.33 2.68
N PHE A 190 -14.17 26.23 3.10
CA PHE A 190 -15.37 26.26 3.94
C PHE A 190 -15.08 26.71 5.38
N LEU A 191 -13.86 26.50 5.87
CA LEU A 191 -13.42 26.99 7.18
C LEU A 191 -13.04 28.47 7.19
N GLY A 192 -13.21 29.17 6.07
CA GLY A 192 -12.92 30.60 5.96
C GLY A 192 -11.43 30.92 5.74
N HIS A 193 -10.62 29.92 5.44
CA HIS A 193 -9.20 30.05 5.09
C HIS A 193 -8.95 29.71 3.62
N PRO A 194 -9.38 30.57 2.66
CA PRO A 194 -9.22 30.26 1.24
C PRO A 194 -7.74 30.17 0.89
N VAL A 195 -7.35 29.02 0.37
CA VAL A 195 -5.99 28.78 -0.15
C VAL A 195 -6.01 29.09 -1.64
N SER A 196 -5.07 29.89 -2.13
CA SER A 196 -4.91 30.12 -3.56
C SER A 196 -4.37 28.84 -4.23
N TRP A 197 -4.81 28.61 -5.47
CA TRP A 197 -4.27 27.53 -6.32
C TRP A 197 -2.85 27.82 -6.85
N MET A 198 -2.29 28.96 -6.49
CA MET A 198 -0.91 29.38 -6.86
C MET A 198 -0.08 29.66 -5.63
#